data_1919d8de83f62ae597dbde1d23cc2024
#
_entry.id   1919d8de83f62ae597dbde1d23cc2024
#
_cell.length_a   1.000
_cell.length_b   1.000
_cell.length_c   1.000
_cell.angle_alpha   90.00
_cell.angle_beta   90.00
_cell.angle_gamma   90.00
#
_symmetry.space_group_name_H-M   'P 1'
#
loop_
_entity.id
_entity.type
_entity.pdbx_description
1 polymer ?
#
loop_
_entity_poly.entity_id
_entity_poly.type
_entity_poly.pdbx_seq_one_letter_code
_entity_poly.pdbx_strand_id
1 'polypeptide(L)'
;MNGPGSGPVPGVVLGDVIGRGGFATVYRGRQVAVDRDVAVKIDARTLDDERSRRRFLREATAAGRISDHPHVVSLIDVGTTPDNHPYLVMELCENGTISQLLRERGAFPLADVRDLGLAMTSALGAAHDAGILHRDIKPANILIDAYGTPRLSDFGLAAVIEPGRDLSVTLEALTPAFAAPEIFNGEKPTPQADVWSMGATLYAALIGRAPRTASDGTPVTVTQMMQHLYAPLADPHIPGAEGLMQVISVATQADPQLRYPNGRVFYEALSALDIPGTGQLLVRGPIASFATVVRAAPTAKPVRRWPVAVVAAVAGLALGIAGTLGATAWRGTATAATGVPAGATPATSTGAPTTAPSPSASAPAVGQCYGGIVSISGYVTASRVACTSPHHLETYASGLLASTTPSSNMSDVSKDATVTSTCTDAALKAYTSKAATYTVEVIPPSEAAFAAGQRGFACVATVEGSGETTGSIKG
;
A
#
# COMPACT_ATOMS: atom_id res chain seq x y z
N MET A 1 14.08 19.78 33.22
CA MET A 1 14.33 20.63 32.03
C MET A 1 14.58 19.68 30.87
N ASN A 2 13.54 19.46 30.04
CA ASN A 2 13.70 18.59 28.85
C ASN A 2 14.54 19.39 27.84
N GLY A 3 15.69 18.84 27.44
CA GLY A 3 16.56 19.45 26.45
C GLY A 3 15.84 19.57 25.10
N PRO A 4 16.29 20.45 24.20
CA PRO A 4 15.72 20.57 22.85
C PRO A 4 15.96 19.26 22.08
N GLY A 5 14.94 18.40 22.02
CA GLY A 5 14.99 17.10 21.33
C GLY A 5 14.25 15.95 21.99
N SER A 6 13.54 16.17 23.11
CA SER A 6 12.79 15.14 23.86
C SER A 6 11.38 14.88 23.35
N GLY A 7 11.11 15.10 22.05
CA GLY A 7 9.84 14.75 21.41
C GLY A 7 9.75 13.24 21.07
N PRO A 8 8.58 12.77 20.63
CA PRO A 8 8.38 11.37 20.27
C PRO A 8 9.23 10.91 19.07
N VAL A 9 9.77 11.87 18.28
CA VAL A 9 10.67 11.62 17.14
C VAL A 9 12.00 12.28 17.40
N PRO A 10 13.11 11.54 17.51
CA PRO A 10 14.42 12.08 17.81
C PRO A 10 14.86 13.16 16.81
N GLY A 11 15.36 14.29 17.31
CA GLY A 11 15.88 15.39 16.45
C GLY A 11 14.82 16.19 15.68
N VAL A 12 13.54 15.91 15.87
CA VAL A 12 12.43 16.63 15.22
C VAL A 12 11.47 17.19 16.27
N VAL A 13 11.16 18.48 16.17
CA VAL A 13 10.08 19.11 16.93
C VAL A 13 8.81 19.00 16.09
N LEU A 14 7.79 18.33 16.62
CA LEU A 14 6.48 18.22 15.96
C LEU A 14 5.70 19.52 16.11
N GLY A 15 5.08 19.96 15.03
CA GLY A 15 4.17 21.08 14.93
C GLY A 15 2.73 20.62 14.66
N ASP A 16 2.03 21.37 13.82
CA ASP A 16 0.63 21.16 13.51
C ASP A 16 0.39 19.86 12.72
N VAL A 17 -0.80 19.30 12.89
CA VAL A 17 -1.27 18.18 12.05
C VAL A 17 -1.62 18.72 10.66
N ILE A 18 -0.96 18.17 9.63
CA ILE A 18 -1.18 18.54 8.22
C ILE A 18 -1.99 17.49 7.46
N GLY A 19 -2.17 16.27 8.03
CA GLY A 19 -2.97 15.22 7.44
C GLY A 19 -3.40 14.17 8.46
N ARG A 20 -4.58 13.58 8.26
CA ARG A 20 -5.06 12.42 9.03
C ARG A 20 -5.57 11.38 8.05
N GLY A 21 -5.03 10.17 8.12
CA GLY A 21 -5.51 8.99 7.41
C GLY A 21 -6.13 7.98 8.37
N GLY A 22 -6.66 6.88 7.85
CA GLY A 22 -7.28 5.84 8.67
C GLY A 22 -6.33 5.24 9.73
N PHE A 23 -5.04 5.14 9.39
CA PHE A 23 -4.05 4.49 10.26
C PHE A 23 -2.85 5.36 10.63
N ALA A 24 -2.78 6.60 10.15
CA ALA A 24 -1.63 7.46 10.44
C ALA A 24 -2.03 8.93 10.54
N THR A 25 -1.27 9.67 11.34
CA THR A 25 -1.33 11.12 11.41
C THR A 25 -0.03 11.71 10.87
N VAL A 26 -0.14 12.73 10.02
CA VAL A 26 0.99 13.44 9.44
C VAL A 26 1.09 14.82 10.12
N TYR A 27 2.25 15.10 10.64
CA TYR A 27 2.59 16.35 11.30
C TYR A 27 3.57 17.17 10.45
N ARG A 28 3.45 18.47 10.45
CA ARG A 28 4.57 19.35 10.13
C ARG A 28 5.60 19.21 11.26
N GLY A 29 6.85 19.05 10.93
CA GLY A 29 7.95 18.96 11.89
C GLY A 29 9.08 19.89 11.51
N ARG A 30 9.94 20.20 12.49
CA ARG A 30 11.18 20.94 12.28
C ARG A 30 12.36 20.08 12.69
N GLN A 31 13.18 19.70 11.73
CA GLN A 31 14.43 18.97 11.99
C GLN A 31 15.46 19.95 12.57
N VAL A 32 15.78 19.78 13.87
CA VAL A 32 16.51 20.79 14.65
C VAL A 32 17.95 20.97 14.17
N ALA A 33 18.64 19.86 13.84
CA ALA A 33 20.07 19.88 13.51
C ALA A 33 20.42 20.70 12.26
N VAL A 34 19.50 20.75 11.26
CA VAL A 34 19.72 21.43 9.97
C VAL A 34 18.70 22.53 9.72
N ASP A 35 17.86 22.83 10.70
CA ASP A 35 16.84 23.89 10.65
C ASP A 35 15.92 23.78 9.42
N ARG A 36 15.41 22.55 9.15
CA ARG A 36 14.62 22.22 7.96
C ARG A 36 13.20 21.76 8.35
N ASP A 37 12.18 22.25 7.62
CA ASP A 37 10.82 21.74 7.73
C ASP A 37 10.72 20.35 7.08
N VAL A 38 9.97 19.48 7.71
CA VAL A 38 9.76 18.08 7.30
C VAL A 38 8.31 17.68 7.54
N ALA A 39 7.86 16.64 6.86
CA ALA A 39 6.63 15.94 7.20
C ALA A 39 6.96 14.71 8.06
N VAL A 40 6.22 14.51 9.15
CA VAL A 40 6.39 13.36 10.03
C VAL A 40 5.10 12.56 10.06
N LYS A 41 5.12 11.38 9.48
CA LYS A 41 4.00 10.44 9.48
C LYS A 41 4.18 9.44 10.63
N ILE A 42 3.24 9.42 11.57
CA ILE A 42 3.22 8.50 12.71
C ILE A 42 2.02 7.57 12.54
N ASP A 43 2.25 6.26 12.50
CA ASP A 43 1.18 5.26 12.42
C ASP A 43 0.54 5.08 13.80
N ALA A 44 -0.78 4.93 13.82
CA ALA A 44 -1.52 4.70 15.06
C ALA A 44 -1.34 3.28 15.63
N ARG A 45 -0.92 2.34 14.80
CA ARG A 45 -0.65 0.95 15.20
C ARG A 45 0.73 0.84 15.83
N THR A 46 0.88 -0.05 16.80
CA THR A 46 2.16 -0.32 17.47
C THR A 46 2.90 -1.49 16.81
N LEU A 47 4.21 -1.49 16.90
CA LEU A 47 5.07 -2.60 16.49
C LEU A 47 5.47 -3.38 17.76
N ASP A 48 4.55 -4.22 18.24
CA ASP A 48 4.70 -4.90 19.55
C ASP A 48 5.70 -6.06 19.50
N ASP A 49 6.00 -6.59 18.31
CA ASP A 49 6.95 -7.67 18.14
C ASP A 49 8.14 -7.28 17.24
N GLU A 50 9.29 -7.91 17.53
CA GLU A 50 10.55 -7.65 16.83
C GLU A 50 10.50 -8.04 15.33
N ARG A 51 9.64 -8.99 14.94
CA ARG A 51 9.46 -9.40 13.54
C ARG A 51 8.80 -8.29 12.74
N SER A 52 7.74 -7.70 13.28
CA SER A 52 7.01 -6.57 12.68
C SER A 52 7.92 -5.34 12.56
N ARG A 53 8.73 -5.05 13.62
CA ARG A 53 9.73 -3.98 13.59
C ARG A 53 10.76 -4.18 12.49
N ARG A 54 11.38 -5.37 12.40
CA ARG A 54 12.37 -5.66 11.35
C ARG A 54 11.77 -5.61 9.95
N ARG A 55 10.51 -6.03 9.80
CA ARG A 55 9.82 -5.95 8.52
C ARG A 55 9.60 -4.50 8.13
N PHE A 56 9.07 -3.67 9.03
CA PHE A 56 8.88 -2.23 8.82
C PHE A 56 10.19 -1.56 8.38
N LEU A 57 11.29 -1.75 9.12
CA LEU A 57 12.59 -1.16 8.78
C LEU A 57 13.11 -1.64 7.42
N ARG A 58 12.93 -2.91 7.06
CA ARG A 58 13.35 -3.43 5.74
C ARG A 58 12.58 -2.77 4.59
N GLU A 59 11.27 -2.61 4.72
CA GLU A 59 10.47 -1.99 3.66
C GLU A 59 10.70 -0.48 3.60
N ALA A 60 10.87 0.19 4.73
CA ALA A 60 11.28 1.59 4.75
C ALA A 60 12.67 1.78 4.12
N THR A 61 13.62 0.88 4.39
CA THR A 61 14.94 0.88 3.73
C THR A 61 14.82 0.65 2.22
N ALA A 62 13.91 -0.22 1.80
CA ALA A 62 13.66 -0.42 0.36
C ALA A 62 13.09 0.85 -0.28
N ALA A 63 12.08 1.50 0.33
CA ALA A 63 11.54 2.78 -0.12
C ALA A 63 12.62 3.86 -0.17
N GLY A 64 13.57 3.86 0.76
CA GLY A 64 14.73 4.76 0.76
C GLY A 64 15.60 4.67 -0.49
N ARG A 65 15.64 3.50 -1.18
CA ARG A 65 16.46 3.32 -2.41
C ARG A 65 15.95 4.13 -3.60
N ILE A 66 14.69 4.51 -3.61
CA ILE A 66 14.07 5.31 -4.66
C ILE A 66 13.85 6.76 -4.26
N SER A 67 14.26 7.14 -3.03
CA SER A 67 14.08 8.50 -2.49
C SER A 67 14.82 9.60 -3.26
N ASP A 68 15.84 9.26 -4.04
CA ASP A 68 16.58 10.21 -4.87
C ASP A 68 15.89 10.51 -6.22
N HIS A 69 14.81 9.78 -6.54
CA HIS A 69 14.07 10.03 -7.78
C HIS A 69 13.31 11.36 -7.69
N PRO A 70 13.39 12.26 -8.72
CA PRO A 70 12.81 13.61 -8.66
C PRO A 70 11.31 13.66 -8.46
N HIS A 71 10.60 12.55 -8.75
CA HIS A 71 9.16 12.43 -8.61
C HIS A 71 8.74 11.44 -7.50
N VAL A 72 9.60 11.19 -6.53
CA VAL A 72 9.32 10.43 -5.31
C VAL A 72 9.49 11.34 -4.11
N VAL A 73 8.60 11.25 -3.13
CA VAL A 73 8.75 11.97 -1.84
C VAL A 73 9.96 11.39 -1.12
N SER A 74 10.95 12.23 -0.83
CA SER A 74 12.21 11.79 -0.21
C SER A 74 11.99 11.35 1.23
N LEU A 75 12.39 10.12 1.55
CA LEU A 75 12.44 9.60 2.91
C LEU A 75 13.75 10.09 3.56
N ILE A 76 13.62 10.79 4.69
CA ILE A 76 14.75 11.41 5.39
C ILE A 76 15.22 10.53 6.56
N ASP A 77 14.26 10.00 7.32
CA ASP A 77 14.54 9.16 8.48
C ASP A 77 13.36 8.23 8.79
N VAL A 78 13.62 7.16 9.53
CA VAL A 78 12.64 6.15 9.91
C VAL A 78 12.96 5.59 11.29
N GLY A 79 11.93 5.36 12.09
CA GLY A 79 12.11 4.78 13.40
C GLY A 79 10.81 4.42 14.09
N THR A 80 10.91 4.22 15.41
CA THR A 80 9.77 4.00 16.29
C THR A 80 9.78 5.01 17.43
N THR A 81 8.61 5.50 17.81
CA THR A 81 8.44 6.35 18.99
C THR A 81 8.70 5.54 20.28
N PRO A 82 8.86 6.19 21.45
CA PRO A 82 8.98 5.49 22.74
C PRO A 82 7.82 4.52 23.02
N ASP A 83 6.63 4.80 22.47
CA ASP A 83 5.41 3.99 22.61
C ASP A 83 5.26 2.97 21.47
N ASN A 84 6.36 2.62 20.76
CA ASN A 84 6.44 1.66 19.67
C ASN A 84 5.60 1.98 18.40
N HIS A 85 5.16 3.22 18.21
CA HIS A 85 4.53 3.63 16.95
C HIS A 85 5.60 3.84 15.87
N PRO A 86 5.47 3.23 14.68
CA PRO A 86 6.39 3.51 13.59
C PRO A 86 6.21 4.93 13.06
N TYR A 87 7.31 5.59 12.74
CA TYR A 87 7.29 6.90 12.11
C TYR A 87 8.20 6.97 10.89
N LEU A 88 7.85 7.88 9.99
CA LEU A 88 8.64 8.28 8.84
C LEU A 88 8.83 9.78 8.86
N VAL A 89 10.06 10.22 8.68
CA VAL A 89 10.39 11.63 8.44
C VAL A 89 10.64 11.79 6.94
N MET A 90 9.91 12.69 6.29
CA MET A 90 9.92 12.87 4.84
C MET A 90 10.07 14.35 4.49
N GLU A 91 10.41 14.65 3.24
CA GLU A 91 10.33 16.01 2.74
C GLU A 91 8.90 16.54 2.86
N LEU A 92 8.76 17.82 3.13
CA LEU A 92 7.46 18.50 3.24
C LEU A 92 7.06 19.02 1.85
N CYS A 93 5.91 18.55 1.35
CA CYS A 93 5.28 19.04 0.12
C CYS A 93 4.16 20.00 0.50
N GLU A 94 4.36 21.30 0.26
CA GLU A 94 3.50 22.37 0.80
C GLU A 94 2.29 22.71 -0.08
N ASN A 95 2.30 22.30 -1.37
CA ASN A 95 1.28 22.70 -2.34
C ASN A 95 0.12 21.68 -2.48
N GLY A 96 -0.06 20.84 -1.47
CA GLY A 96 -1.18 19.91 -1.38
C GLY A 96 -1.03 18.67 -2.27
N THR A 97 -2.16 18.09 -2.68
CA THR A 97 -2.24 16.84 -3.45
C THR A 97 -2.97 17.02 -4.77
N ILE A 98 -2.73 16.11 -5.73
CA ILE A 98 -3.55 16.07 -6.98
C ILE A 98 -5.03 15.90 -6.66
N SER A 99 -5.40 15.18 -5.59
CA SER A 99 -6.80 15.06 -5.15
C SER A 99 -7.42 16.39 -4.74
N GLN A 100 -6.65 17.27 -4.08
CA GLN A 100 -7.11 18.63 -3.73
C GLN A 100 -7.27 19.48 -4.98
N LEU A 101 -6.28 19.45 -5.88
CA LEU A 101 -6.34 20.20 -7.13
C LEU A 101 -7.53 19.78 -8.01
N LEU A 102 -7.85 18.48 -8.07
CA LEU A 102 -9.03 17.98 -8.79
C LEU A 102 -10.34 18.49 -8.18
N ARG A 103 -10.45 18.57 -6.86
CA ARG A 103 -11.63 19.16 -6.21
C ARG A 103 -11.78 20.65 -6.46
N GLU A 104 -10.67 21.38 -6.53
CA GLU A 104 -10.64 22.83 -6.69
C GLU A 104 -10.83 23.27 -8.15
N ARG A 105 -10.27 22.52 -9.09
CA ARG A 105 -10.15 22.94 -10.49
C ARG A 105 -10.93 22.05 -11.48
N GLY A 106 -11.39 20.89 -11.04
CA GLY A 106 -11.99 19.88 -11.92
C GLY A 106 -10.97 19.18 -12.81
N ALA A 107 -11.38 18.84 -14.02
CA ALA A 107 -10.57 18.14 -15.02
C ALA A 107 -9.31 18.95 -15.42
N PHE A 108 -8.22 18.24 -15.67
CA PHE A 108 -6.97 18.84 -16.11
C PHE A 108 -6.86 18.90 -17.62
N PRO A 109 -6.17 19.90 -18.20
CA PRO A 109 -5.81 19.93 -19.60
C PRO A 109 -5.02 18.70 -20.04
N LEU A 110 -5.13 18.28 -21.30
CA LEU A 110 -4.46 17.08 -21.84
C LEU A 110 -2.94 17.11 -21.62
N ALA A 111 -2.30 18.25 -21.86
CA ALA A 111 -0.85 18.40 -21.64
C ALA A 111 -0.48 18.19 -20.17
N ASP A 112 -1.31 18.67 -19.23
CA ASP A 112 -1.09 18.50 -17.80
C ASP A 112 -1.24 17.04 -17.38
N VAL A 113 -2.23 16.32 -17.94
CA VAL A 113 -2.42 14.88 -17.66
C VAL A 113 -1.27 14.07 -18.23
N ARG A 114 -0.79 14.36 -19.45
CA ARG A 114 0.38 13.71 -20.04
C ARG A 114 1.62 13.94 -19.18
N ASP A 115 1.92 15.17 -18.79
CA ASP A 115 3.13 15.51 -18.04
C ASP A 115 3.09 14.92 -16.62
N LEU A 116 1.91 14.93 -15.97
CA LEU A 116 1.68 14.19 -14.73
C LEU A 116 1.94 12.69 -14.93
N GLY A 117 1.41 12.12 -16.02
CA GLY A 117 1.62 10.72 -16.37
C GLY A 117 3.08 10.36 -16.54
N LEU A 118 3.85 11.18 -17.29
CA LEU A 118 5.28 11.00 -17.50
C LEU A 118 6.05 11.04 -16.16
N ALA A 119 5.78 12.03 -15.33
CA ALA A 119 6.41 12.18 -14.02
C ALA A 119 6.15 10.96 -13.13
N MET A 120 4.89 10.55 -13.01
CA MET A 120 4.48 9.46 -12.11
C MET A 120 4.89 8.08 -12.62
N THR A 121 4.81 7.83 -13.94
CA THR A 121 5.25 6.54 -14.51
C THR A 121 6.76 6.38 -14.50
N SER A 122 7.53 7.48 -14.57
CA SER A 122 8.98 7.48 -14.34
C SER A 122 9.31 7.03 -12.91
N ALA A 123 8.65 7.62 -11.90
CA ALA A 123 8.80 7.20 -10.50
C ALA A 123 8.40 5.74 -10.28
N LEU A 124 7.28 5.33 -10.88
CA LEU A 124 6.78 3.97 -10.80
C LEU A 124 7.73 2.96 -11.48
N GLY A 125 8.32 3.32 -12.62
CA GLY A 125 9.33 2.53 -13.31
C GLY A 125 10.55 2.29 -12.43
N ALA A 126 11.08 3.35 -11.80
CA ALA A 126 12.21 3.25 -10.87
C ALA A 126 11.90 2.35 -9.66
N ALA A 127 10.68 2.43 -9.12
CA ALA A 127 10.24 1.57 -8.04
C ALA A 127 10.17 0.09 -8.46
N HIS A 128 9.56 -0.21 -9.60
CA HIS A 128 9.44 -1.57 -10.13
C HIS A 128 10.81 -2.19 -10.46
N ASP A 129 11.74 -1.41 -11.00
CA ASP A 129 13.13 -1.84 -11.25
C ASP A 129 13.87 -2.18 -9.95
N ALA A 130 13.55 -1.48 -8.86
CA ALA A 130 14.07 -1.77 -7.52
C ALA A 130 13.32 -2.92 -6.80
N GLY A 131 12.31 -3.54 -7.45
CA GLY A 131 11.47 -4.60 -6.87
C GLY A 131 10.45 -4.08 -5.84
N ILE A 132 10.12 -2.80 -5.89
CA ILE A 132 9.19 -2.14 -4.96
C ILE A 132 7.85 -1.92 -5.65
N LEU A 133 6.77 -2.37 -5.01
CA LEU A 133 5.39 -2.11 -5.43
C LEU A 133 4.79 -1.00 -4.58
N HIS A 134 4.02 -0.11 -5.21
CA HIS A 134 3.38 1.00 -4.51
C HIS A 134 2.11 0.57 -3.76
N ARG A 135 1.22 -0.19 -4.39
CA ARG A 135 -0.01 -0.80 -3.85
C ARG A 135 -1.15 0.16 -3.49
N ASP A 136 -0.93 1.47 -3.46
CA ASP A 136 -1.95 2.48 -3.13
C ASP A 136 -1.80 3.75 -3.98
N ILE A 137 -1.71 3.59 -5.31
CA ILE A 137 -1.62 4.73 -6.24
C ILE A 137 -3.00 5.36 -6.39
N LYS A 138 -3.09 6.65 -6.07
CA LYS A 138 -4.30 7.46 -6.19
C LYS A 138 -3.94 8.95 -6.15
N PRO A 139 -4.82 9.86 -6.60
CA PRO A 139 -4.56 11.30 -6.60
C PRO A 139 -4.19 11.88 -5.21
N ALA A 140 -4.64 11.26 -4.13
CA ALA A 140 -4.33 11.72 -2.76
C ALA A 140 -2.87 11.42 -2.35
N ASN A 141 -2.23 10.44 -2.97
CA ASN A 141 -0.84 10.04 -2.71
C ASN A 141 0.15 10.66 -3.74
N ILE A 142 -0.30 11.58 -4.56
CA ILE A 142 0.55 12.41 -5.41
C ILE A 142 0.56 13.81 -4.82
N LEU A 143 1.67 14.17 -4.20
CA LEU A 143 1.89 15.47 -3.55
C LEU A 143 2.51 16.45 -4.53
N ILE A 144 2.37 17.74 -4.26
CA ILE A 144 3.03 18.80 -5.02
C ILE A 144 4.04 19.48 -4.08
N ASP A 145 5.31 19.45 -4.46
CA ASP A 145 6.37 20.11 -3.69
C ASP A 145 6.32 21.65 -3.79
N ALA A 146 7.22 22.33 -3.08
CA ALA A 146 7.31 23.78 -3.06
C ALA A 146 7.58 24.40 -4.46
N TYR A 147 8.10 23.62 -5.40
CA TYR A 147 8.42 24.05 -6.76
C TYR A 147 7.33 23.71 -7.79
N GLY A 148 6.23 23.08 -7.34
CA GLY A 148 5.17 22.64 -8.22
C GLY A 148 5.42 21.26 -8.85
N THR A 149 6.45 20.53 -8.43
CA THR A 149 6.77 19.20 -8.97
C THR A 149 5.88 18.13 -8.32
N PRO A 150 5.23 17.25 -9.11
CA PRO A 150 4.45 16.14 -8.55
C PRO A 150 5.40 15.06 -8.03
N ARG A 151 5.11 14.58 -6.83
CA ARG A 151 5.87 13.57 -6.12
C ARG A 151 4.97 12.46 -5.62
N LEU A 152 5.32 11.23 -5.92
CA LEU A 152 4.61 10.04 -5.45
C LEU A 152 5.03 9.72 -4.02
N SER A 153 4.05 9.61 -3.11
CA SER A 153 4.23 9.35 -1.68
C SER A 153 3.67 8.00 -1.29
N ASP A 154 3.97 7.56 -0.08
CA ASP A 154 3.33 6.40 0.58
C ASP A 154 3.56 5.05 -0.11
N PHE A 155 4.78 4.81 -0.62
CA PHE A 155 5.18 3.50 -1.14
C PHE A 155 4.98 2.39 -0.10
N GLY A 156 4.01 1.49 -0.35
CA GLY A 156 3.85 0.13 0.19
C GLY A 156 3.95 -0.14 1.69
N LEU A 157 4.27 0.85 2.52
CA LEU A 157 4.55 0.70 3.95
C LEU A 157 3.31 0.28 4.76
N ALA A 158 2.11 0.54 4.28
CA ALA A 158 0.87 0.11 4.93
C ALA A 158 0.70 -1.42 4.96
N ALA A 159 1.20 -2.11 3.94
CA ALA A 159 1.12 -3.58 3.84
C ALA A 159 2.12 -4.32 4.76
N VAL A 160 3.07 -3.59 5.36
CA VAL A 160 4.12 -4.15 6.23
C VAL A 160 3.60 -4.49 7.60
N ILE A 161 2.67 -3.70 8.09
CA ILE A 161 2.23 -3.73 9.48
C ILE A 161 1.22 -4.85 9.70
N GLU A 162 0.65 -5.44 8.63
CA GLU A 162 -0.32 -6.53 8.73
C GLU A 162 -0.05 -7.69 7.76
N PRO A 163 0.83 -8.64 8.10
CA PRO A 163 0.86 -9.91 7.41
C PRO A 163 -0.24 -10.81 7.97
N GLY A 164 -1.29 -11.04 7.19
CA GLY A 164 -2.31 -12.04 7.51
C GLY A 164 -3.64 -11.48 8.03
N ARG A 165 -3.84 -10.18 8.04
CA ARG A 165 -5.18 -9.61 8.25
C ARG A 165 -6.01 -9.64 6.98
N ASP A 166 -7.26 -9.99 7.18
CA ASP A 166 -8.31 -10.16 6.18
C ASP A 166 -8.36 -9.03 5.15
N LEU A 167 -8.60 -9.42 3.90
CA LEU A 167 -8.94 -8.52 2.79
C LEU A 167 -10.00 -7.47 3.18
N SER A 168 -10.86 -7.76 4.16
CA SER A 168 -11.91 -6.84 4.63
C SER A 168 -11.33 -5.54 5.21
N VAL A 169 -10.29 -5.62 6.04
CA VAL A 169 -9.61 -4.42 6.59
C VAL A 169 -8.82 -3.70 5.51
N THR A 170 -8.26 -4.44 4.55
CA THR A 170 -7.57 -3.89 3.40
C THR A 170 -8.54 -3.17 2.45
N LEU A 171 -9.77 -3.67 2.27
CA LEU A 171 -10.81 -3.06 1.44
C LEU A 171 -11.35 -1.76 2.03
N GLU A 172 -11.44 -1.63 3.36
CA GLU A 172 -11.77 -0.36 4.01
C GLU A 172 -10.63 0.67 3.89
N ALA A 173 -9.38 0.20 3.87
CA ALA A 173 -8.19 1.05 3.69
C ALA A 173 -7.95 1.42 2.22
N LEU A 174 -8.39 0.57 1.27
CA LEU A 174 -8.29 0.84 -0.16
C LEU A 174 -9.27 1.95 -0.55
N THR A 175 -8.86 2.81 -1.47
CA THR A 175 -9.79 3.67 -2.19
C THR A 175 -10.28 2.87 -3.40
N PRO A 176 -11.46 2.20 -3.33
CA PRO A 176 -11.85 1.15 -4.29
C PRO A 176 -11.87 1.63 -5.75
N ALA A 177 -12.07 2.93 -5.97
CA ALA A 177 -12.11 3.53 -7.31
C ALA A 177 -10.79 3.41 -8.09
N PHE A 178 -9.67 3.21 -7.42
CA PHE A 178 -8.33 3.16 -8.01
C PHE A 178 -7.65 1.80 -7.89
N ALA A 179 -8.25 0.85 -7.19
CA ALA A 179 -7.67 -0.48 -7.02
C ALA A 179 -7.96 -1.38 -8.24
N ALA A 180 -6.98 -2.21 -8.58
CA ALA A 180 -7.08 -3.16 -9.69
C ALA A 180 -8.04 -4.32 -9.35
N PRO A 181 -8.73 -4.91 -10.36
CA PRO A 181 -9.71 -5.97 -10.15
C PRO A 181 -9.18 -7.18 -9.38
N GLU A 182 -7.96 -7.62 -9.70
CA GLU A 182 -7.33 -8.78 -9.08
C GLU A 182 -7.05 -8.58 -7.59
N ILE A 183 -6.89 -7.34 -7.13
CA ILE A 183 -6.70 -7.04 -5.70
C ILE A 183 -7.97 -7.35 -4.91
N PHE A 184 -9.15 -7.14 -5.49
CA PHE A 184 -10.42 -7.53 -4.88
C PHE A 184 -10.63 -9.04 -4.87
N ASN A 185 -9.97 -9.78 -5.76
CA ASN A 185 -9.97 -11.24 -5.78
C ASN A 185 -8.99 -11.85 -4.76
N GLY A 186 -8.24 -11.03 -4.03
CA GLY A 186 -7.22 -11.50 -3.08
C GLY A 186 -5.93 -11.97 -3.72
N GLU A 187 -5.69 -11.62 -4.97
CA GLU A 187 -4.45 -11.95 -5.65
C GLU A 187 -3.29 -11.11 -5.10
N LYS A 188 -2.08 -11.64 -5.25
CA LYS A 188 -0.87 -10.92 -4.82
C LYS A 188 -0.69 -9.67 -5.68
N PRO A 189 -0.38 -8.52 -5.06
CA PRO A 189 -0.04 -7.31 -5.81
C PRO A 189 1.12 -7.54 -6.77
N THR A 190 1.00 -6.96 -7.96
CA THR A 190 1.97 -7.05 -9.05
C THR A 190 2.27 -5.66 -9.61
N PRO A 191 3.34 -5.47 -10.42
CA PRO A 191 3.56 -4.21 -11.13
C PRO A 191 2.37 -3.81 -12.02
N GLN A 192 1.66 -4.79 -12.58
CA GLN A 192 0.47 -4.53 -13.42
C GLN A 192 -0.71 -3.98 -12.60
N ALA A 193 -0.82 -4.33 -11.31
CA ALA A 193 -1.82 -3.73 -10.43
C ALA A 193 -1.53 -2.24 -10.17
N ASP A 194 -0.26 -1.87 -9.98
CA ASP A 194 0.16 -0.47 -9.87
C ASP A 194 -0.07 0.30 -11.19
N VAL A 195 0.19 -0.34 -12.34
CA VAL A 195 -0.10 0.22 -13.68
C VAL A 195 -1.60 0.53 -13.82
N TRP A 196 -2.48 -0.39 -13.40
CA TRP A 196 -3.92 -0.13 -13.37
C TRP A 196 -4.25 1.10 -12.53
N SER A 197 -3.76 1.15 -11.30
CA SER A 197 -4.04 2.25 -10.36
C SER A 197 -3.55 3.59 -10.90
N MET A 198 -2.41 3.60 -11.59
CA MET A 198 -1.89 4.78 -12.27
C MET A 198 -2.77 5.18 -13.47
N GLY A 199 -3.19 4.23 -14.32
CA GLY A 199 -4.14 4.48 -15.40
C GLY A 199 -5.46 5.08 -14.91
N ALA A 200 -6.03 4.51 -13.83
CA ALA A 200 -7.23 5.02 -13.18
C ALA A 200 -7.02 6.44 -12.61
N THR A 201 -5.81 6.74 -12.10
CA THR A 201 -5.43 8.06 -11.59
C THR A 201 -5.35 9.09 -12.72
N LEU A 202 -4.73 8.76 -13.86
CA LEU A 202 -4.67 9.63 -15.03
C LEU A 202 -6.05 9.86 -15.64
N TYR A 203 -6.88 8.82 -15.69
CA TYR A 203 -8.28 8.97 -16.10
C TYR A 203 -9.04 9.94 -15.19
N ALA A 204 -8.86 9.81 -13.85
CA ALA A 204 -9.48 10.75 -12.91
C ALA A 204 -8.99 12.19 -13.13
N ALA A 205 -7.71 12.38 -13.44
CA ALA A 205 -7.17 13.69 -13.78
C ALA A 205 -7.80 14.26 -15.06
N LEU A 206 -8.03 13.40 -16.06
CA LEU A 206 -8.63 13.78 -17.34
C LEU A 206 -10.10 14.18 -17.23
N ILE A 207 -10.89 13.48 -16.38
CA ILE A 207 -12.34 13.73 -16.27
C ILE A 207 -12.73 14.57 -15.04
N GLY A 208 -11.77 14.92 -14.15
CA GLY A 208 -11.99 15.75 -12.97
C GLY A 208 -12.65 15.04 -11.78
N ARG A 209 -12.84 13.72 -11.84
CA ARG A 209 -13.51 12.92 -10.79
C ARG A 209 -12.96 11.50 -10.74
N ALA A 210 -13.26 10.77 -9.65
CA ALA A 210 -12.82 9.39 -9.54
C ALA A 210 -13.46 8.50 -10.64
N PRO A 211 -12.76 7.48 -11.14
CA PRO A 211 -13.31 6.50 -12.06
C PRO A 211 -14.56 5.83 -11.49
N ARG A 212 -15.49 5.46 -12.36
CA ARG A 212 -16.71 4.70 -11.97
C ARG A 212 -17.58 5.39 -10.93
N THR A 213 -17.52 6.73 -10.83
CA THR A 213 -18.52 7.54 -10.13
C THR A 213 -19.74 7.75 -11.02
N ALA A 214 -20.91 7.98 -10.40
CA ALA A 214 -22.09 8.34 -11.16
C ALA A 214 -21.86 9.63 -11.97
N SER A 215 -22.63 9.82 -13.06
CA SER A 215 -22.46 10.98 -13.97
C SER A 215 -22.66 12.33 -13.29
N ASP A 216 -23.45 12.36 -12.21
CA ASP A 216 -23.68 13.52 -11.35
C ASP A 216 -22.62 13.70 -10.26
N GLY A 217 -21.57 12.86 -10.24
CA GLY A 217 -20.49 12.89 -9.25
C GLY A 217 -20.86 12.27 -7.89
N THR A 218 -22.07 11.70 -7.75
CA THR A 218 -22.44 11.00 -6.51
C THR A 218 -21.59 9.75 -6.32
N PRO A 219 -21.16 9.46 -5.08
CA PRO A 219 -20.45 8.22 -4.79
C PRO A 219 -21.34 7.02 -5.11
N VAL A 220 -20.84 6.13 -5.95
CA VAL A 220 -21.48 4.82 -6.15
C VAL A 220 -21.18 3.92 -4.95
N THR A 221 -22.10 3.04 -4.62
CA THR A 221 -21.86 2.02 -3.61
C THR A 221 -20.73 1.09 -4.07
N VAL A 222 -20.04 0.46 -3.12
CA VAL A 222 -18.98 -0.54 -3.44
C VAL A 222 -19.53 -1.61 -4.38
N THR A 223 -20.77 -2.03 -4.18
CA THR A 223 -21.51 -2.97 -5.03
C THR A 223 -21.60 -2.51 -6.50
N GLN A 224 -22.05 -1.29 -6.72
CA GLN A 224 -22.14 -0.71 -8.07
C GLN A 224 -20.75 -0.57 -8.70
N MET A 225 -19.75 -0.19 -7.90
CA MET A 225 -18.37 -0.09 -8.36
C MET A 225 -17.84 -1.45 -8.80
N MET A 226 -18.09 -2.51 -8.02
CA MET A 226 -17.68 -3.88 -8.35
C MET A 226 -18.35 -4.41 -9.62
N GLN A 227 -19.64 -4.09 -9.85
CA GLN A 227 -20.34 -4.45 -11.08
C GLN A 227 -19.66 -3.86 -12.34
N HIS A 228 -19.05 -2.68 -12.21
CA HIS A 228 -18.36 -2.01 -13.29
C HIS A 228 -16.83 -2.15 -13.25
N LEU A 229 -16.30 -2.93 -12.31
CA LEU A 229 -14.85 -3.02 -12.12
C LEU A 229 -14.13 -3.61 -13.33
N TYR A 230 -14.76 -4.58 -13.97
CA TYR A 230 -14.23 -5.26 -15.18
C TYR A 230 -14.63 -4.57 -16.48
N ALA A 231 -15.55 -3.59 -16.43
CA ALA A 231 -15.93 -2.85 -17.60
C ALA A 231 -14.83 -1.85 -18.00
N PRO A 232 -14.59 -1.65 -19.31
CA PRO A 232 -13.70 -0.60 -19.79
C PRO A 232 -14.11 0.77 -19.23
N LEU A 233 -13.13 1.66 -19.03
CA LEU A 233 -13.42 3.04 -18.69
C LEU A 233 -14.15 3.71 -19.86
N ALA A 234 -15.18 4.50 -19.56
CA ALA A 234 -15.94 5.20 -20.58
C ALA A 234 -15.08 6.23 -21.31
N ASP A 235 -15.24 6.34 -22.62
CA ASP A 235 -14.60 7.43 -23.38
C ASP A 235 -15.26 8.76 -22.99
N PRO A 236 -14.53 9.75 -22.48
CA PRO A 236 -15.06 11.05 -22.13
C PRO A 236 -15.34 11.94 -23.36
N HIS A 237 -15.02 11.50 -24.56
CA HIS A 237 -15.17 12.22 -25.83
C HIS A 237 -14.53 13.62 -25.82
N ILE A 238 -13.34 13.74 -25.22
CA ILE A 238 -12.55 14.97 -25.18
C ILE A 238 -11.74 15.07 -26.48
N PRO A 239 -11.94 16.09 -27.32
CA PRO A 239 -11.19 16.24 -28.55
C PRO A 239 -9.68 16.27 -28.34
N GLY A 240 -8.94 15.46 -29.09
CA GLY A 240 -7.48 15.32 -28.99
C GLY A 240 -7.00 14.41 -27.87
N ALA A 241 -7.91 13.80 -27.09
CA ALA A 241 -7.59 12.85 -26.03
C ALA A 241 -7.48 11.40 -26.50
N GLU A 242 -7.76 11.11 -27.79
CA GLU A 242 -7.89 9.75 -28.32
C GLU A 242 -6.64 8.90 -28.04
N GLY A 243 -5.45 9.44 -28.30
CA GLY A 243 -4.17 8.76 -28.03
C GLY A 243 -3.95 8.51 -26.52
N LEU A 244 -4.24 9.51 -25.69
CA LEU A 244 -4.12 9.38 -24.23
C LEU A 244 -5.12 8.36 -23.67
N MET A 245 -6.37 8.38 -24.16
CA MET A 245 -7.39 7.40 -23.78
C MET A 245 -7.01 5.98 -24.21
N GLN A 246 -6.40 5.80 -25.38
CA GLN A 246 -5.89 4.50 -25.81
C GLN A 246 -4.83 3.98 -24.83
N VAL A 247 -3.87 4.81 -24.44
CA VAL A 247 -2.82 4.46 -23.48
C VAL A 247 -3.43 4.14 -22.10
N ILE A 248 -4.36 4.95 -21.61
CA ILE A 248 -5.08 4.70 -20.36
C ILE A 248 -5.90 3.39 -20.44
N SER A 249 -6.57 3.13 -21.57
CA SER A 249 -7.37 1.93 -21.78
C SER A 249 -6.51 0.65 -21.70
N VAL A 250 -5.30 0.65 -22.28
CA VAL A 250 -4.36 -0.46 -22.13
C VAL A 250 -3.94 -0.64 -20.66
N ALA A 251 -3.59 0.44 -19.96
CA ALA A 251 -3.21 0.38 -18.55
C ALA A 251 -4.32 -0.18 -17.65
N THR A 252 -5.59 0.05 -18.04
CA THR A 252 -6.77 -0.35 -17.25
C THR A 252 -7.54 -1.54 -17.86
N GLN A 253 -6.85 -2.43 -18.60
CA GLN A 253 -7.43 -3.70 -19.05
C GLN A 253 -7.75 -4.61 -17.85
N ALA A 254 -8.90 -5.29 -17.89
CA ALA A 254 -9.32 -6.17 -16.80
C ALA A 254 -8.30 -7.31 -16.56
N ASP A 255 -7.79 -7.90 -17.64
CA ASP A 255 -6.72 -8.89 -17.59
C ASP A 255 -5.35 -8.20 -17.39
N PRO A 256 -4.61 -8.50 -16.27
CA PRO A 256 -3.28 -7.94 -16.03
C PRO A 256 -2.26 -8.21 -17.14
N GLN A 257 -2.41 -9.32 -17.87
CA GLN A 257 -1.48 -9.69 -18.94
C GLN A 257 -1.63 -8.80 -20.19
N LEU A 258 -2.74 -8.11 -20.35
CA LEU A 258 -3.01 -7.18 -21.44
C LEU A 258 -2.57 -5.74 -21.11
N ARG A 259 -2.11 -5.48 -19.89
CA ARG A 259 -1.60 -4.18 -19.45
C ARG A 259 -0.11 -4.01 -19.78
N TYR A 260 0.37 -2.79 -19.61
CA TYR A 260 1.82 -2.56 -19.56
C TYR A 260 2.44 -3.39 -18.42
N PRO A 261 3.58 -4.07 -18.65
CA PRO A 261 4.16 -4.97 -17.64
C PRO A 261 4.69 -4.23 -16.39
N ASN A 262 5.03 -2.96 -16.53
CA ASN A 262 5.58 -2.12 -15.45
C ASN A 262 5.47 -0.62 -15.77
N GLY A 263 5.89 0.23 -14.83
CA GLY A 263 5.86 1.69 -14.99
C GLY A 263 6.76 2.21 -16.12
N ARG A 264 7.87 1.54 -16.44
CA ARG A 264 8.79 1.95 -17.53
C ARG A 264 8.11 1.85 -18.90
N VAL A 265 7.50 0.70 -19.21
CA VAL A 265 6.80 0.51 -20.50
C VAL A 265 5.59 1.43 -20.62
N PHE A 266 4.93 1.72 -19.49
CA PHE A 266 3.85 2.69 -19.46
C PHE A 266 4.37 4.12 -19.72
N TYR A 267 5.53 4.50 -19.16
CA TYR A 267 6.21 5.76 -19.47
C TYR A 267 6.53 5.90 -20.97
N GLU A 268 7.08 4.84 -21.58
CA GLU A 268 7.40 4.81 -23.01
C GLU A 268 6.15 5.04 -23.87
N ALA A 269 5.03 4.40 -23.54
CA ALA A 269 3.77 4.60 -24.24
C ALA A 269 3.24 6.04 -24.13
N LEU A 270 3.34 6.65 -22.93
CA LEU A 270 2.96 8.07 -22.74
C LEU A 270 3.88 9.02 -23.47
N SER A 271 5.20 8.74 -23.49
CA SER A 271 6.21 9.59 -24.13
C SER A 271 6.10 9.60 -25.66
N ALA A 272 5.50 8.57 -26.24
CA ALA A 272 5.23 8.48 -27.68
C ALA A 272 4.01 9.30 -28.14
N LEU A 273 3.24 9.88 -27.20
CA LEU A 273 2.06 10.69 -27.55
C LEU A 273 2.46 12.07 -28.04
N ASP A 274 1.96 12.46 -29.21
CA ASP A 274 2.06 13.82 -29.73
C ASP A 274 0.89 14.68 -29.18
N ILE A 275 1.05 15.16 -27.95
CA ILE A 275 0.11 16.10 -27.33
C ILE A 275 0.79 17.46 -27.29
N PRO A 276 0.29 18.46 -28.02
CA PRO A 276 0.92 19.76 -28.11
C PRO A 276 0.88 20.52 -26.77
N GLY A 277 1.92 21.30 -26.51
CA GLY A 277 2.04 22.13 -25.33
C GLY A 277 2.78 21.43 -24.18
N THR A 278 3.18 22.23 -23.20
CA THR A 278 3.70 21.78 -21.90
C THR A 278 2.64 21.98 -20.83
N GLY A 279 2.51 21.04 -19.93
CA GLY A 279 1.60 21.15 -18.78
C GLY A 279 1.96 22.37 -17.93
N GLN A 280 0.96 23.13 -17.55
CA GLN A 280 1.13 24.30 -16.67
C GLN A 280 0.66 24.04 -15.25
N LEU A 281 0.09 22.87 -14.99
CA LEU A 281 -0.44 22.50 -13.69
C LEU A 281 0.65 22.54 -12.60
N LEU A 282 1.87 22.22 -12.99
CA LEU A 282 3.05 22.09 -12.15
C LEU A 282 3.79 23.41 -11.92
N VAL A 283 3.41 24.49 -12.62
CA VAL A 283 4.13 25.78 -12.58
C VAL A 283 3.48 26.80 -11.65
N ARG A 284 2.34 26.49 -11.03
CA ARG A 284 1.63 27.40 -10.13
C ARG A 284 1.78 27.05 -8.64
N GLY A 285 3.02 26.80 -8.19
CA GLY A 285 3.35 27.24 -6.85
C GLY A 285 3.35 28.78 -6.86
N PRO A 286 3.08 29.50 -5.75
CA PRO A 286 3.50 30.86 -5.70
C PRO A 286 4.97 30.83 -6.09
N ILE A 287 5.29 31.40 -7.24
CA ILE A 287 6.60 31.98 -7.40
C ILE A 287 6.57 33.03 -6.29
N ALA A 288 6.89 32.58 -5.07
CA ALA A 288 7.37 33.48 -4.07
C ALA A 288 8.44 34.22 -4.85
N SER A 289 8.09 35.42 -5.25
CA SER A 289 9.03 36.31 -5.87
C SER A 289 10.32 35.99 -5.18
N PHE A 290 11.36 35.60 -5.93
CA PHE A 290 12.71 35.66 -5.45
C PHE A 290 12.99 37.16 -5.23
N ALA A 291 12.17 37.80 -4.39
CA ALA A 291 12.61 38.92 -3.62
C ALA A 291 13.78 38.33 -2.87
N THR A 292 14.94 38.47 -3.48
CA THR A 292 16.22 38.32 -2.85
C THR A 292 16.04 38.97 -1.48
N VAL A 293 15.69 38.12 -0.47
CA VAL A 293 15.94 38.49 0.90
C VAL A 293 17.47 38.42 0.96
N VAL A 294 18.09 39.41 0.41
CA VAL A 294 19.40 39.88 0.90
C VAL A 294 19.05 40.23 2.35
N ARG A 295 19.10 39.21 3.19
CA ARG A 295 19.11 39.37 4.63
C ARG A 295 20.31 40.24 4.85
N ALA A 296 20.07 41.56 5.10
CA ALA A 296 21.10 42.50 5.39
C ALA A 296 21.99 41.82 6.42
N ALA A 297 23.24 41.57 6.05
CA ALA A 297 24.19 40.97 6.95
C ALA A 297 24.11 41.77 8.25
N PRO A 298 23.96 41.11 9.42
CA PRO A 298 23.95 41.84 10.68
C PRO A 298 25.19 42.70 10.68
N THR A 299 25.01 44.02 10.79
CA THR A 299 26.08 44.98 10.88
C THR A 299 27.01 44.53 11.99
N ALA A 300 28.17 44.00 11.60
CA ALA A 300 29.17 43.53 12.52
C ALA A 300 29.53 44.72 13.46
N LYS A 301 29.24 44.58 14.74
CA LYS A 301 29.72 45.52 15.76
C LYS A 301 31.25 45.58 15.60
N PRO A 302 31.89 46.77 15.62
CA PRO A 302 33.32 46.87 15.42
C PRO A 302 34.06 46.06 16.48
N VAL A 303 34.72 45.01 16.03
CA VAL A 303 35.62 44.21 16.87
C VAL A 303 36.80 45.14 17.24
N ARG A 304 36.88 45.47 18.53
CA ARG A 304 37.96 46.22 19.11
C ARG A 304 39.29 45.48 18.85
N ARG A 305 40.09 45.99 17.90
CA ARG A 305 41.37 45.45 17.55
C ARG A 305 42.33 45.57 18.73
N TRP A 306 42.68 44.46 19.34
CA TRP A 306 43.82 44.38 20.24
C TRP A 306 45.13 44.38 19.42
N PRO A 307 46.19 45.03 19.87
CA PRO A 307 47.42 45.12 19.10
C PRO A 307 48.12 43.74 19.02
N VAL A 308 48.62 43.44 17.82
CA VAL A 308 49.20 42.15 17.37
C VAL A 308 50.58 41.86 18.00
N ALA A 309 50.84 42.21 19.22
CA ALA A 309 52.17 42.06 19.82
C ALA A 309 52.29 40.94 20.88
N VAL A 310 51.25 40.09 21.10
CA VAL A 310 51.29 39.05 22.17
C VAL A 310 51.15 37.62 21.65
N VAL A 311 50.99 37.34 20.34
CA VAL A 311 50.77 35.98 19.82
C VAL A 311 52.06 35.32 19.30
N ALA A 312 53.23 35.98 19.31
CA ALA A 312 54.47 35.40 18.76
C ALA A 312 55.32 34.57 19.77
N ALA A 313 54.85 34.36 21.01
CA ALA A 313 55.68 33.73 22.05
C ALA A 313 55.30 32.28 22.42
N VAL A 314 54.29 31.68 21.81
CA VAL A 314 53.82 30.31 22.21
C VAL A 314 54.01 29.26 21.10
N ALA A 315 54.48 29.62 19.91
CA ALA A 315 54.64 28.68 18.79
C ALA A 315 56.02 28.00 18.67
N GLY A 316 56.89 28.11 19.67
CA GLY A 316 58.29 27.66 19.59
C GLY A 316 58.66 26.40 20.40
N LEU A 317 57.74 25.72 21.04
CA LEU A 317 58.10 24.63 21.97
C LEU A 317 57.45 23.26 21.70
N ALA A 318 57.05 22.94 20.45
CA ALA A 318 56.45 21.64 20.14
C ALA A 318 57.01 20.95 18.88
N LEU A 319 58.32 21.11 18.62
CA LEU A 319 59.01 20.34 17.57
C LEU A 319 60.28 19.70 18.13
N GLY A 320 60.18 18.54 18.67
CA GLY A 320 61.33 17.73 19.08
C GLY A 320 60.87 16.59 20.00
N ILE A 321 60.44 15.47 19.46
CA ILE A 321 60.61 14.09 19.90
C ILE A 321 59.64 13.26 19.06
N ALA A 322 60.15 12.66 18.00
CA ALA A 322 59.61 11.43 17.45
C ALA A 322 60.68 10.81 16.57
N GLY A 323 61.37 9.93 17.11
CA GLY A 323 62.26 8.99 16.42
C GLY A 323 61.99 7.59 16.91
N THR A 324 61.84 6.73 15.92
CA THR A 324 62.21 5.31 15.94
C THR A 324 61.34 4.27 16.67
N LEU A 325 61.26 3.14 15.97
CA LEU A 325 60.84 1.76 16.29
C LEU A 325 59.40 1.45 15.92
N GLY A 326 59.06 0.45 15.11
CA GLY A 326 59.80 -0.63 14.51
C GLY A 326 58.81 -1.44 13.64
N ALA A 327 59.34 -1.89 12.52
CA ALA A 327 58.65 -2.83 11.65
C ALA A 327 58.67 -4.24 12.20
N THR A 328 57.55 -4.94 12.28
CA THR A 328 57.52 -6.41 12.27
C THR A 328 56.42 -6.91 11.35
N ALA A 329 56.87 -7.58 10.32
CA ALA A 329 56.08 -8.33 9.38
C ALA A 329 55.46 -9.57 10.05
N TRP A 330 54.20 -9.87 9.72
CA TRP A 330 53.67 -11.23 9.86
C TRP A 330 53.14 -11.71 8.54
N ARG A 331 53.92 -12.66 7.98
CA ARG A 331 53.47 -13.54 6.88
C ARG A 331 52.66 -14.67 7.52
N GLY A 332 51.50 -14.95 7.01
CA GLY A 332 50.69 -16.12 7.35
C GLY A 332 50.10 -16.72 6.08
N THR A 333 50.53 -17.87 5.80
CA THR A 333 50.40 -18.81 4.70
C THR A 333 48.98 -19.15 4.29
N ALA A 334 48.80 -19.19 2.95
CA ALA A 334 47.65 -19.82 2.31
C ALA A 334 47.74 -21.35 2.39
N THR A 335 46.65 -22.00 2.67
CA THR A 335 46.48 -23.43 2.40
C THR A 335 45.21 -23.64 1.58
N ALA A 336 45.39 -24.12 0.36
CA ALA A 336 44.37 -24.63 -0.49
C ALA A 336 43.92 -26.02 -0.03
N ALA A 337 42.65 -26.30 -0.07
CA ALA A 337 42.12 -27.65 -0.06
C ALA A 337 41.04 -27.79 -1.14
N THR A 338 41.44 -28.52 -2.13
CA THR A 338 40.62 -29.10 -3.23
C THR A 338 39.78 -30.26 -2.68
N GLY A 339 38.54 -30.38 -3.16
CA GLY A 339 37.71 -31.55 -2.90
C GLY A 339 36.32 -31.44 -3.51
N VAL A 340 36.19 -31.80 -4.77
CA VAL A 340 34.91 -32.15 -5.46
C VAL A 340 34.66 -33.63 -5.22
N PRO A 341 33.43 -34.09 -5.00
CA PRO A 341 32.96 -35.20 -5.80
C PRO A 341 31.62 -34.90 -6.49
N ALA A 342 31.62 -35.33 -7.75
CA ALA A 342 30.47 -35.38 -8.63
C ALA A 342 29.50 -36.52 -8.26
N GLY A 343 28.23 -36.32 -8.66
CA GLY A 343 27.38 -37.46 -9.04
C GLY A 343 26.10 -37.60 -8.22
N ALA A 344 24.99 -37.05 -8.71
CA ALA A 344 23.67 -37.71 -8.65
C ALA A 344 22.78 -37.17 -9.76
N THR A 345 22.47 -37.99 -10.68
CA THR A 345 21.48 -37.83 -11.76
C THR A 345 20.06 -37.68 -11.21
N PRO A 346 19.22 -36.82 -11.79
CA PRO A 346 17.80 -36.77 -11.43
C PRO A 346 17.02 -37.89 -12.13
N ALA A 347 16.30 -38.63 -11.35
CA ALA A 347 15.34 -39.60 -11.84
C ALA A 347 14.10 -38.88 -12.41
N THR A 348 13.82 -39.15 -13.66
CA THR A 348 12.59 -38.75 -14.37
C THR A 348 11.42 -39.58 -13.82
N SER A 349 10.50 -38.96 -13.09
CA SER A 349 9.21 -39.57 -12.79
C SER A 349 8.16 -39.06 -13.79
N THR A 350 7.81 -39.87 -14.74
CA THR A 350 6.61 -39.74 -15.57
C THR A 350 5.37 -39.95 -14.72
N GLY A 351 4.75 -38.83 -14.25
CA GLY A 351 3.44 -38.84 -13.64
C GLY A 351 2.37 -38.69 -14.72
N ALA A 352 1.48 -39.64 -14.80
CA ALA A 352 0.28 -39.64 -15.64
C ALA A 352 -0.65 -38.43 -15.33
N PRO A 353 -1.45 -37.97 -16.30
CA PRO A 353 -2.37 -36.86 -16.07
C PRO A 353 -3.47 -37.29 -15.09
N THR A 354 -3.46 -36.69 -13.91
CA THR A 354 -4.55 -36.81 -12.94
C THR A 354 -5.78 -36.10 -13.51
N THR A 355 -6.78 -36.85 -13.87
CA THR A 355 -8.13 -36.38 -14.19
C THR A 355 -8.63 -35.51 -13.04
N ALA A 356 -9.01 -34.27 -13.36
CA ALA A 356 -9.66 -33.37 -12.42
C ALA A 356 -10.93 -34.06 -11.85
N PRO A 357 -11.16 -34.04 -10.54
CA PRO A 357 -12.37 -34.60 -9.97
C PRO A 357 -13.59 -33.81 -10.47
N SER A 358 -14.59 -34.51 -10.98
CA SER A 358 -15.90 -33.96 -11.27
C SER A 358 -16.44 -33.24 -10.02
N PRO A 359 -17.10 -32.08 -10.15
CA PRO A 359 -17.65 -31.34 -9.02
C PRO A 359 -18.76 -32.18 -8.36
N SER A 360 -18.46 -32.86 -7.24
CA SER A 360 -19.48 -33.49 -6.41
C SER A 360 -20.19 -32.40 -5.65
N ALA A 361 -21.55 -32.38 -5.74
CA ALA A 361 -22.41 -31.53 -4.94
C ALA A 361 -22.35 -31.99 -3.47
N SER A 362 -21.34 -31.57 -2.72
CA SER A 362 -21.19 -31.88 -1.30
C SER A 362 -21.31 -30.62 -0.44
N ALA A 363 -22.07 -30.70 0.64
CA ALA A 363 -22.09 -29.64 1.65
C ALA A 363 -20.72 -29.52 2.33
N PRO A 364 -20.31 -28.31 2.78
CA PRO A 364 -19.11 -28.13 3.58
C PRO A 364 -19.11 -29.00 4.84
N ALA A 365 -17.95 -29.43 5.31
CA ALA A 365 -17.87 -30.27 6.50
C ALA A 365 -18.19 -29.45 7.77
N VAL A 366 -19.01 -30.04 8.67
CA VAL A 366 -19.22 -29.50 10.01
C VAL A 366 -17.91 -29.55 10.79
N GLY A 367 -17.58 -28.52 11.56
CA GLY A 367 -16.29 -28.34 12.24
C GLY A 367 -15.20 -27.72 11.37
N GLN A 368 -15.53 -27.24 10.19
CA GLN A 368 -14.59 -26.51 9.33
C GLN A 368 -14.42 -25.08 9.81
N CYS A 369 -13.17 -24.61 9.93
CA CYS A 369 -12.83 -23.27 10.42
C CYS A 369 -12.49 -22.31 9.28
N TYR A 370 -12.81 -21.01 9.49
CA TYR A 370 -12.59 -19.96 8.52
C TYR A 370 -11.92 -18.75 9.19
N GLY A 371 -10.92 -18.15 8.53
CA GLY A 371 -10.21 -16.97 9.00
C GLY A 371 -11.03 -15.69 8.96
N GLY A 372 -12.09 -15.65 8.15
CA GLY A 372 -13.02 -14.52 8.03
C GLY A 372 -14.03 -14.73 6.93
N ILE A 373 -15.09 -13.91 6.97
CA ILE A 373 -16.10 -13.81 5.92
C ILE A 373 -15.96 -12.45 5.23
N VAL A 374 -15.95 -12.47 3.92
CA VAL A 374 -16.06 -11.27 3.09
C VAL A 374 -17.40 -11.33 2.37
N SER A 375 -18.26 -10.34 2.64
CA SER A 375 -19.53 -10.17 1.94
C SER A 375 -19.43 -8.98 1.00
N ILE A 376 -19.48 -9.24 -0.30
CA ILE A 376 -19.45 -8.21 -1.34
C ILE A 376 -20.72 -8.35 -2.17
N SER A 377 -21.54 -7.30 -2.20
CA SER A 377 -22.76 -7.27 -3.02
C SER A 377 -23.77 -8.38 -2.68
N GLY A 378 -23.74 -8.88 -1.44
CA GLY A 378 -24.55 -10.02 -1.03
C GLY A 378 -23.99 -11.37 -1.45
N TYR A 379 -22.84 -11.43 -2.12
CA TYR A 379 -22.07 -12.65 -2.32
C TYR A 379 -21.07 -12.80 -1.18
N VAL A 380 -21.05 -13.97 -0.57
CA VAL A 380 -20.23 -14.26 0.60
C VAL A 380 -19.11 -15.22 0.20
N THR A 381 -17.89 -14.87 0.57
CA THR A 381 -16.72 -15.75 0.44
C THR A 381 -16.03 -15.89 1.78
N ALA A 382 -15.45 -17.06 2.06
CA ALA A 382 -14.73 -17.32 3.29
C ALA A 382 -13.48 -18.16 3.01
N SER A 383 -12.36 -17.78 3.65
CA SER A 383 -11.08 -18.49 3.52
C SER A 383 -11.02 -19.62 4.55
N ARG A 384 -10.89 -20.87 4.08
CA ARG A 384 -10.72 -22.04 4.94
C ARG A 384 -9.34 -22.04 5.58
N VAL A 385 -9.30 -22.30 6.89
CA VAL A 385 -8.07 -22.41 7.67
C VAL A 385 -8.10 -23.67 8.54
N ALA A 386 -6.96 -24.15 8.99
CA ALA A 386 -6.91 -25.23 9.99
C ALA A 386 -7.43 -24.71 11.33
N CYS A 387 -8.29 -25.44 12.02
CA CYS A 387 -8.84 -25.02 13.33
C CYS A 387 -7.77 -24.89 14.44
N THR A 388 -6.56 -25.41 14.20
CA THR A 388 -5.39 -25.19 15.05
C THR A 388 -4.70 -23.84 14.81
N SER A 389 -5.05 -23.15 13.71
CA SER A 389 -4.60 -21.80 13.40
C SER A 389 -5.61 -20.78 13.93
N PRO A 390 -5.21 -19.51 14.16
CA PRO A 390 -6.15 -18.45 14.50
C PRO A 390 -7.27 -18.34 13.46
N HIS A 391 -8.53 -18.33 13.93
CA HIS A 391 -9.72 -18.24 13.08
C HIS A 391 -10.87 -17.55 13.80
N HIS A 392 -11.83 -17.04 13.04
CA HIS A 392 -12.97 -16.30 13.57
C HIS A 392 -14.26 -17.14 13.60
N LEU A 393 -14.39 -18.08 12.68
CA LEU A 393 -15.65 -18.75 12.41
C LEU A 393 -15.46 -20.25 12.31
N GLU A 394 -16.45 -21.00 12.81
CA GLU A 394 -16.50 -22.46 12.70
C GLU A 394 -17.89 -22.91 12.23
N THR A 395 -17.93 -23.88 11.31
CA THR A 395 -19.17 -24.48 10.79
C THR A 395 -19.82 -25.35 11.85
N TYR A 396 -21.01 -24.98 12.30
CA TYR A 396 -21.81 -25.81 13.24
C TYR A 396 -22.88 -26.63 12.54
N ALA A 397 -23.33 -26.23 11.34
CA ALA A 397 -24.25 -26.97 10.51
C ALA A 397 -23.97 -26.68 9.02
N SER A 398 -24.42 -27.55 8.12
CA SER A 398 -24.26 -27.36 6.68
C SER A 398 -25.37 -28.07 5.90
N GLY A 399 -25.59 -27.64 4.66
CA GLY A 399 -26.63 -28.22 3.81
C GLY A 399 -26.43 -27.89 2.34
N LEU A 400 -27.44 -28.23 1.54
CA LEU A 400 -27.50 -27.91 0.12
C LEU A 400 -28.66 -26.96 -0.14
N LEU A 401 -28.42 -25.88 -0.86
CA LEU A 401 -29.46 -24.96 -1.33
C LEU A 401 -30.44 -25.69 -2.22
N ALA A 402 -31.72 -25.32 -2.16
CA ALA A 402 -32.73 -25.83 -3.03
C ALA A 402 -32.38 -25.62 -4.50
N SER A 403 -32.79 -26.56 -5.38
CA SER A 403 -32.56 -26.40 -6.83
C SER A 403 -33.26 -25.17 -7.43
N THR A 404 -34.26 -24.65 -6.71
CA THR A 404 -35.06 -23.46 -7.07
C THR A 404 -34.39 -22.14 -6.61
N THR A 405 -33.33 -22.18 -5.81
CA THR A 405 -32.62 -20.96 -5.35
C THR A 405 -31.96 -20.31 -6.56
N PRO A 406 -32.30 -19.03 -6.87
CA PRO A 406 -31.93 -18.43 -8.15
C PRO A 406 -30.46 -18.03 -8.22
N SER A 407 -29.84 -17.70 -7.09
CA SER A 407 -28.42 -17.29 -7.03
C SER A 407 -27.78 -17.65 -5.69
N SER A 408 -26.45 -17.54 -5.60
CA SER A 408 -25.71 -17.64 -4.34
C SER A 408 -25.67 -16.32 -3.56
N ASN A 409 -26.42 -15.31 -3.98
CA ASN A 409 -26.53 -14.04 -3.27
C ASN A 409 -27.29 -14.23 -1.95
N MET A 410 -26.82 -13.57 -0.89
CA MET A 410 -27.43 -13.69 0.44
C MET A 410 -28.92 -13.30 0.48
N SER A 411 -29.35 -12.38 -0.40
CA SER A 411 -30.77 -12.02 -0.52
C SER A 411 -31.68 -13.19 -0.96
N ASP A 412 -31.14 -14.13 -1.72
CA ASP A 412 -31.83 -15.33 -2.18
C ASP A 412 -31.59 -16.50 -1.21
N VAL A 413 -30.34 -16.65 -0.77
CA VAL A 413 -29.89 -17.70 0.16
C VAL A 413 -30.61 -17.58 1.51
N SER A 414 -30.77 -16.36 2.05
CA SER A 414 -31.51 -16.17 3.32
C SER A 414 -33.00 -16.53 3.27
N LYS A 415 -33.58 -16.61 2.09
CA LYS A 415 -34.99 -17.01 1.87
C LYS A 415 -35.13 -18.52 1.58
N ASP A 416 -34.02 -19.22 1.37
CA ASP A 416 -34.05 -20.67 1.10
C ASP A 416 -34.51 -21.41 2.34
N ALA A 417 -35.56 -22.23 2.17
CA ALA A 417 -36.17 -23.00 3.27
C ALA A 417 -35.18 -24.00 3.90
N THR A 418 -34.21 -24.50 3.13
CA THR A 418 -33.17 -25.40 3.65
C THR A 418 -32.21 -24.65 4.57
N VAL A 419 -31.86 -23.44 4.22
CA VAL A 419 -30.96 -22.58 5.05
C VAL A 419 -31.66 -22.23 6.36
N THR A 420 -32.90 -21.73 6.29
CA THR A 420 -33.67 -21.33 7.49
C THR A 420 -33.96 -22.48 8.43
N SER A 421 -34.11 -23.70 7.92
CA SER A 421 -34.32 -24.90 8.73
C SER A 421 -33.03 -25.52 9.27
N THR A 422 -31.90 -25.28 8.64
CA THR A 422 -30.60 -25.84 9.03
C THR A 422 -29.80 -24.92 9.96
N CYS A 423 -29.76 -23.60 9.68
CA CYS A 423 -29.00 -22.62 10.44
C CYS A 423 -29.80 -22.08 11.62
N THR A 424 -30.14 -22.95 12.57
CA THR A 424 -30.97 -22.59 13.72
C THR A 424 -30.17 -22.52 15.02
N ASP A 425 -30.70 -21.78 16.00
CA ASP A 425 -30.13 -21.73 17.36
C ASP A 425 -30.12 -23.11 18.02
N ALA A 426 -31.08 -23.96 17.70
CA ALA A 426 -31.15 -25.34 18.20
C ALA A 426 -29.97 -26.17 17.65
N ALA A 427 -29.64 -26.02 16.37
CA ALA A 427 -28.48 -26.68 15.75
C ALA A 427 -27.17 -26.20 16.37
N LEU A 428 -27.03 -24.90 16.62
CA LEU A 428 -25.87 -24.35 17.29
C LEU A 428 -25.72 -24.89 18.72
N LYS A 429 -26.78 -24.87 19.51
CA LYS A 429 -26.78 -25.41 20.87
C LYS A 429 -26.50 -26.92 20.94
N ALA A 430 -26.84 -27.65 19.88
CA ALA A 430 -26.50 -29.07 19.77
C ALA A 430 -25.01 -29.29 19.40
N TYR A 431 -24.40 -28.31 18.76
CA TYR A 431 -23.01 -28.39 18.33
C TYR A 431 -22.02 -27.97 19.42
N THR A 432 -22.30 -26.88 20.17
CA THR A 432 -21.39 -26.35 21.18
C THR A 432 -21.90 -26.56 22.59
N SER A 433 -21.03 -27.00 23.51
CA SER A 433 -21.30 -27.08 24.93
C SER A 433 -20.85 -25.85 25.71
N LYS A 434 -20.14 -24.91 25.08
CA LYS A 434 -19.59 -23.72 25.72
C LYS A 434 -20.69 -22.67 25.94
N ALA A 435 -20.76 -22.15 27.18
CA ALA A 435 -21.67 -21.05 27.53
C ALA A 435 -21.06 -19.74 27.04
N ALA A 436 -21.43 -19.28 25.86
CA ALA A 436 -21.01 -18.01 25.26
C ALA A 436 -22.14 -17.44 24.40
N THR A 437 -22.10 -16.16 24.13
CA THR A 437 -22.95 -15.52 23.11
C THR A 437 -22.29 -15.69 21.76
N TYR A 438 -23.06 -16.08 20.75
CA TYR A 438 -22.57 -16.37 19.42
C TYR A 438 -23.29 -15.49 18.39
N THR A 439 -22.50 -14.90 17.48
CA THR A 439 -23.02 -14.35 16.22
C THR A 439 -23.01 -15.45 15.18
N VAL A 440 -24.14 -15.64 14.46
CA VAL A 440 -24.30 -16.68 13.44
C VAL A 440 -24.40 -16.06 12.05
N GLU A 441 -23.74 -16.70 11.08
CA GLU A 441 -23.74 -16.28 9.70
C GLU A 441 -23.86 -17.50 8.76
N VAL A 442 -24.13 -17.24 7.48
CA VAL A 442 -24.23 -18.28 6.44
C VAL A 442 -23.19 -18.03 5.38
N ILE A 443 -22.42 -19.06 5.04
CA ILE A 443 -21.49 -19.04 3.90
C ILE A 443 -22.12 -19.85 2.76
N PRO A 444 -22.64 -19.21 1.70
CA PRO A 444 -23.11 -19.88 0.50
C PRO A 444 -21.94 -20.37 -0.36
N PRO A 445 -22.17 -21.16 -1.42
CA PRO A 445 -21.16 -21.42 -2.44
C PRO A 445 -20.77 -20.10 -3.13
N SER A 446 -19.52 -19.97 -3.55
CA SER A 446 -19.09 -18.80 -4.36
C SER A 446 -19.93 -18.73 -5.64
N GLU A 447 -20.03 -17.54 -6.25
CA GLU A 447 -20.78 -17.35 -7.49
C GLU A 447 -20.30 -18.32 -8.59
N ALA A 448 -19.00 -18.49 -8.76
CA ALA A 448 -18.41 -19.42 -9.72
C ALA A 448 -18.76 -20.89 -9.38
N ALA A 449 -18.73 -21.27 -8.10
CA ALA A 449 -19.10 -22.60 -7.65
C ALA A 449 -20.58 -22.87 -7.87
N PHE A 450 -21.43 -21.87 -7.59
CA PHE A 450 -22.89 -21.96 -7.82
C PHE A 450 -23.22 -22.09 -9.31
N ALA A 451 -22.56 -21.30 -10.17
CA ALA A 451 -22.67 -21.42 -11.63
C ALA A 451 -22.21 -22.79 -12.15
N ALA A 452 -21.22 -23.42 -11.49
CA ALA A 452 -20.77 -24.78 -11.75
C ALA A 452 -21.70 -25.86 -11.15
N GLY A 453 -22.85 -25.49 -10.59
CA GLY A 453 -23.86 -26.42 -10.03
C GLY A 453 -23.61 -26.84 -8.58
N GLN A 454 -22.60 -26.26 -7.89
CA GLN A 454 -22.43 -26.53 -6.46
C GLN A 454 -23.47 -25.76 -5.65
N ARG A 455 -24.07 -26.42 -4.67
CA ARG A 455 -25.17 -25.91 -3.85
C ARG A 455 -24.86 -25.93 -2.34
N GLY A 456 -23.65 -26.32 -1.94
CA GLY A 456 -23.28 -26.48 -0.54
C GLY A 456 -23.20 -25.16 0.19
N PHE A 457 -23.86 -25.00 1.35
CA PHE A 457 -23.74 -23.86 2.25
C PHE A 457 -23.27 -24.29 3.65
N ALA A 458 -22.66 -23.39 4.41
CA ALA A 458 -22.27 -23.59 5.79
C ALA A 458 -22.94 -22.57 6.71
N CYS A 459 -23.48 -23.04 7.86
CA CYS A 459 -23.89 -22.21 8.98
C CYS A 459 -22.68 -22.08 9.92
N VAL A 460 -22.18 -20.89 10.12
CA VAL A 460 -20.97 -20.63 10.91
C VAL A 460 -21.28 -19.78 12.13
N ALA A 461 -20.49 -19.94 13.18
CA ALA A 461 -20.64 -19.16 14.40
C ALA A 461 -19.29 -18.59 14.84
N THR A 462 -19.34 -17.38 15.42
CA THR A 462 -18.24 -16.74 16.13
C THR A 462 -18.65 -16.38 17.55
N VAL A 463 -17.72 -16.37 18.51
CA VAL A 463 -17.97 -15.95 19.88
C VAL A 463 -17.94 -14.43 19.97
N GLU A 464 -19.02 -13.81 20.47
CA GLU A 464 -19.07 -12.36 20.63
C GLU A 464 -17.98 -11.85 21.58
N GLY A 465 -17.29 -10.78 21.16
CA GLY A 465 -16.25 -10.14 21.96
C GLY A 465 -14.93 -10.90 22.03
N SER A 466 -14.80 -12.07 21.43
CA SER A 466 -13.53 -12.73 21.23
C SER A 466 -12.94 -12.27 19.88
N GLY A 467 -11.65 -11.92 19.89
CA GLY A 467 -10.87 -11.80 18.66
C GLY A 467 -10.72 -13.19 18.00
N GLU A 468 -9.61 -13.39 17.28
CA GLU A 468 -9.27 -14.71 16.74
C GLU A 468 -9.21 -15.77 17.85
N THR A 469 -9.86 -16.89 17.59
CA THR A 469 -9.81 -18.06 18.48
C THR A 469 -8.90 -19.15 17.90
N THR A 470 -8.21 -19.88 18.77
CA THR A 470 -7.51 -21.12 18.40
C THR A 470 -8.23 -22.28 19.04
N GLY A 471 -8.58 -23.29 18.24
CA GLY A 471 -9.33 -24.44 18.70
C GLY A 471 -10.84 -24.35 18.44
N SER A 472 -11.54 -25.49 18.49
CA SER A 472 -12.94 -25.61 18.14
C SER A 472 -13.88 -24.98 19.18
N ILE A 473 -14.99 -24.38 18.73
CA ILE A 473 -16.13 -23.98 19.59
C ILE A 473 -16.97 -25.18 20.06
N LYS A 474 -16.74 -26.36 19.52
CA LYS A 474 -17.48 -27.59 19.85
C LYS A 474 -17.31 -28.03 21.31
N GLY A 475 -16.22 -27.67 21.96
CA GLY A 475 -15.96 -28.06 23.36
C GLY A 475 -14.90 -29.11 23.51
#